data_290ab4e2a55ad9f6d22955d32c0a2d39
#
_entry.id   290ab4e2a55ad9f6d22955d32c0a2d39
#
_cell.length_a   1.000
_cell.length_b   1.000
_cell.length_c   1.000
_cell.angle_alpha   90.00
_cell.angle_beta   90.00
_cell.angle_gamma   90.00
#
_symmetry.space_group_name_H-M   'P 1'
#
loop_
_entity.id
_entity.type
_entity.pdbx_description
1 polymer ?
#
loop_
_entity_poly.entity_id
_entity_poly.type
_entity_poly.pdbx_seq_one_letter_code
_entity_poly.pdbx_strand_id
1 'polypeptide(L)'
;VAALAAGALPAAWAQGTPPASAPAPLQIVGPWEISGLAPASSGYVFTRLQVTETLLDAADDGQPRPALARLWRRSADGLVWQFELRPGARFHDGTPVTAAAVVRSLQAAQMAPALLSQAPIESISAPDVGTVLIRLQRPHTALPALLAHSSTMVLAPASYGADGKVRSIIGSGPYRIAQLVPPQQVETVVFDAYDGLRPAIAAVRYLAASRAETRALMAESGQADLAYGLDPASLRRLQRHAQNPALARRTPVRIASVTLPRTVIVKLNAGLPALRDVRVRQALSLAIDRAGIALALMGDEALAATQLLPPTLGAWHNPHLPPLQHDPEAAARLLRAAGWQRHSDGLRDANGQPLHLVIRTFVDRPELPLIATALQEQWRLAGMAVKVSIGNSGDVPRGHRDGSLQLALAARNYANVPDPTGTLAGDFAAQGGDWGAMGWHSDTVVQALQELTRTQTPPERTRALRQSITHTLQAELPVIPVAWYRQHVAVAPRLAGVTLDPLERSYRLTGMEWTNP
;
A
#
# COMPACT_ATOMS: atom_id res chain seq x y z
N VAL A 1 75.69 -53.50 -7.49
CA VAL A 1 74.99 -53.65 -6.20
C VAL A 1 74.64 -52.29 -5.72
N ALA A 2 73.41 -51.81 -5.91
CA ALA A 2 72.90 -50.57 -5.42
C ALA A 2 71.65 -50.87 -4.58
N ALA A 3 71.68 -50.52 -3.31
CA ALA A 3 70.57 -50.65 -2.37
C ALA A 3 69.64 -49.44 -2.51
N LEU A 4 68.35 -49.69 -2.75
CA LEU A 4 67.30 -48.72 -2.73
C LEU A 4 66.83 -48.51 -1.28
N ALA A 5 66.95 -47.30 -0.76
CA ALA A 5 66.37 -46.91 0.49
C ALA A 5 64.94 -46.42 0.27
N ALA A 6 63.98 -47.07 0.94
CA ALA A 6 62.56 -46.66 0.96
C ALA A 6 62.38 -45.54 1.96
N GLY A 7 62.06 -44.33 1.51
CA GLY A 7 61.71 -43.20 2.33
C GLY A 7 60.22 -43.24 2.67
N ALA A 8 59.91 -43.28 3.98
CA ALA A 8 58.55 -43.18 4.52
C ALA A 8 58.00 -41.74 4.33
N LEU A 9 56.82 -41.65 3.71
CA LEU A 9 56.03 -40.40 3.64
C LEU A 9 55.33 -40.12 4.99
N PRO A 10 55.32 -38.91 5.50
CA PRO A 10 54.57 -38.59 6.69
C PRO A 10 53.08 -38.46 6.36
N ALA A 11 52.26 -39.29 7.02
CA ALA A 11 50.81 -39.13 7.06
C ALA A 11 50.52 -37.97 8.00
N ALA A 12 49.70 -37.04 7.58
CA ALA A 12 48.66 -36.28 8.31
C ALA A 12 48.36 -34.97 7.62
N TRP A 13 47.55 -35.03 6.59
CA TRP A 13 46.68 -33.90 6.28
C TRP A 13 45.43 -34.07 7.10
N ALA A 14 45.33 -33.43 8.27
CA ALA A 14 44.10 -33.25 8.99
C ALA A 14 43.16 -32.48 8.04
N GLN A 15 42.14 -33.17 7.53
CA GLN A 15 41.03 -32.54 6.85
C GLN A 15 40.29 -31.70 7.90
N GLY A 16 40.62 -30.41 7.96
CA GLY A 16 39.79 -29.45 8.66
C GLY A 16 38.39 -29.49 8.01
N THR A 17 37.39 -29.76 8.81
CA THR A 17 35.98 -29.62 8.43
C THR A 17 35.82 -28.24 7.77
N PRO A 18 35.30 -28.15 6.54
CA PRO A 18 35.05 -26.84 5.93
C PRO A 18 34.17 -26.04 6.89
N PRO A 19 34.43 -24.74 7.10
CA PRO A 19 33.57 -23.93 7.93
C PRO A 19 32.12 -24.07 7.44
N ALA A 20 31.19 -24.32 8.35
CA ALA A 20 29.78 -24.42 8.03
C ALA A 20 29.42 -23.23 7.14
N SER A 21 28.97 -23.50 5.92
CA SER A 21 28.60 -22.45 4.98
C SER A 21 27.58 -21.55 5.67
N ALA A 22 27.81 -20.23 5.64
CA ALA A 22 26.85 -19.27 6.19
C ALA A 22 25.44 -19.61 5.66
N PRO A 23 24.40 -19.59 6.50
CA PRO A 23 23.06 -19.94 6.08
C PRO A 23 22.67 -19.07 4.89
N ALA A 24 22.06 -19.69 3.86
CA ALA A 24 21.63 -18.99 2.67
C ALA A 24 20.69 -17.82 3.02
N PRO A 25 20.80 -16.67 2.36
CA PRO A 25 19.93 -15.54 2.64
C PRO A 25 18.47 -15.88 2.32
N LEU A 26 17.56 -15.29 3.07
CA LEU A 26 16.12 -15.30 2.76
C LEU A 26 15.90 -14.63 1.40
N GLN A 27 15.28 -15.34 0.45
CA GLN A 27 15.02 -14.82 -0.89
C GLN A 27 13.61 -14.25 -0.98
N ILE A 28 13.51 -12.94 -1.17
CA ILE A 28 12.24 -12.25 -1.42
C ILE A 28 12.19 -11.79 -2.87
N VAL A 29 11.12 -12.08 -3.59
CA VAL A 29 10.86 -11.54 -4.92
C VAL A 29 9.57 -10.71 -4.92
N GLY A 30 9.64 -9.54 -5.53
CA GLY A 30 8.49 -8.62 -5.62
C GLY A 30 8.49 -7.82 -6.93
N PRO A 31 7.40 -7.10 -7.22
CA PRO A 31 7.30 -6.29 -8.44
C PRO A 31 8.00 -4.92 -8.35
N TRP A 32 8.45 -4.51 -7.18
CA TRP A 32 8.88 -3.14 -6.92
C TRP A 32 10.36 -2.94 -7.25
N GLU A 33 10.63 -2.17 -8.29
CA GLU A 33 11.97 -1.75 -8.66
C GLU A 33 12.50 -0.66 -7.73
N ILE A 34 13.82 -0.64 -7.57
CA ILE A 34 14.52 0.38 -6.76
C ILE A 34 14.87 1.52 -7.71
N SER A 35 13.98 2.51 -7.81
CA SER A 35 14.12 3.64 -8.75
C SER A 35 15.18 4.66 -8.34
N GLY A 36 15.81 4.49 -7.18
CA GLY A 36 16.85 5.36 -6.66
C GLY A 36 16.98 5.30 -5.14
N LEU A 37 17.61 6.30 -4.55
CA LEU A 37 17.87 6.39 -3.12
C LEU A 37 16.99 7.43 -2.40
N ALA A 38 16.24 8.24 -3.15
CA ALA A 38 15.41 9.29 -2.57
C ALA A 38 14.26 8.69 -1.73
N PRO A 39 14.09 9.10 -0.47
CA PRO A 39 13.03 8.59 0.40
C PRO A 39 11.62 8.73 -0.19
N ALA A 40 11.37 9.82 -0.91
CA ALA A 40 10.09 10.10 -1.53
C ALA A 40 9.66 9.07 -2.58
N SER A 41 10.59 8.47 -3.32
CA SER A 41 10.31 7.51 -4.39
C SER A 41 10.63 6.06 -4.05
N SER A 42 11.63 5.81 -3.22
CA SER A 42 12.16 4.46 -2.96
C SER A 42 12.20 4.08 -1.48
N GLY A 43 11.82 4.99 -0.58
CA GLY A 43 11.88 4.75 0.87
C GLY A 43 11.14 3.50 1.32
N TYR A 44 10.02 3.16 0.65
CA TYR A 44 9.24 1.96 0.95
C TYR A 44 10.03 0.64 0.79
N VAL A 45 11.03 0.58 -0.09
CA VAL A 45 11.87 -0.62 -0.24
C VAL A 45 12.70 -0.83 1.02
N PHE A 46 13.33 0.23 1.51
CA PHE A 46 14.25 0.18 2.64
C PHE A 46 13.52 0.03 3.98
N THR A 47 12.34 0.63 4.13
CA THR A 47 11.50 0.41 5.32
C THR A 47 10.90 -1.00 5.34
N ARG A 48 10.45 -1.54 4.21
CA ARG A 48 9.94 -2.92 4.12
C ARG A 48 11.00 -3.95 4.49
N LEU A 49 12.24 -3.73 4.08
CA LEU A 49 13.38 -4.57 4.43
C LEU A 49 13.92 -4.31 5.85
N GLN A 50 13.26 -3.45 6.62
CA GLN A 50 13.67 -3.07 7.98
C GLN A 50 15.13 -2.57 8.04
N VAL A 51 15.59 -1.91 6.99
CA VAL A 51 16.90 -1.22 6.93
C VAL A 51 16.79 0.15 7.58
N THR A 52 15.68 0.84 7.37
CA THR A 52 15.45 2.18 7.89
C THR A 52 14.23 2.20 8.79
N GLU A 53 14.25 3.09 9.76
CA GLU A 53 13.13 3.37 10.65
C GLU A 53 12.59 4.78 10.39
N THR A 54 11.39 5.02 10.83
CA THR A 54 10.72 6.33 10.84
C THR A 54 10.60 6.84 12.27
N LEU A 55 10.21 8.09 12.47
CA LEU A 55 10.08 8.66 13.80
C LEU A 55 8.99 7.94 14.61
N LEU A 56 7.87 7.63 13.97
CA LEU A 56 6.79 6.80 14.51
C LEU A 56 6.55 5.59 13.61
N ASP A 57 5.91 4.58 14.16
CA ASP A 57 5.36 3.43 13.45
C ASP A 57 3.83 3.43 13.57
N ALA A 58 3.15 2.46 12.98
CA ALA A 58 1.71 2.28 13.12
C ALA A 58 1.33 0.81 13.35
N ALA A 59 0.26 0.61 14.09
CA ALA A 59 -0.42 -0.68 14.21
C ALA A 59 -1.13 -1.05 12.91
N ASP A 60 -1.61 -2.29 12.83
CA ASP A 60 -2.34 -2.80 11.67
C ASP A 60 -3.65 -2.02 11.39
N ASP A 61 -4.24 -1.43 12.42
CA ASP A 61 -5.42 -0.58 12.36
C ASP A 61 -5.10 0.91 12.08
N GLY A 62 -3.83 1.24 11.85
CA GLY A 62 -3.37 2.60 11.55
C GLY A 62 -3.08 3.48 12.78
N GLN A 63 -3.27 2.96 13.99
CA GLN A 63 -2.94 3.75 15.21
C GLN A 63 -1.43 3.96 15.31
N PRO A 64 -0.97 5.18 15.66
CA PRO A 64 0.47 5.46 15.78
C PRO A 64 1.08 4.67 16.92
N ARG A 65 2.29 4.16 16.69
CA ARG A 65 3.11 3.41 17.65
C ARG A 65 4.50 4.04 17.81
N PRO A 66 5.15 3.81 18.95
CA PRO A 66 6.56 4.16 19.11
C PRO A 66 7.45 3.48 18.07
N ALA A 67 8.45 4.22 17.56
CA ALA A 67 9.56 3.73 16.76
C ALA A 67 10.85 4.41 17.23
N LEU A 68 11.48 5.29 16.44
CA LEU A 68 12.62 6.09 16.95
C LEU A 68 12.18 7.04 18.08
N ALA A 69 10.97 7.59 18.01
CA ALA A 69 10.36 8.26 19.16
C ALA A 69 9.64 7.23 20.06
N ARG A 70 10.01 7.23 21.33
CA ARG A 70 9.37 6.39 22.36
C ARG A 70 8.09 7.01 22.92
N LEU A 71 7.98 8.33 22.86
CA LEU A 71 6.89 9.13 23.41
C LEU A 71 6.71 10.39 22.59
N TRP A 72 5.48 10.87 22.48
CA TRP A 72 5.18 12.17 21.89
C TRP A 72 4.03 12.85 22.63
N ARG A 73 4.02 14.17 22.55
CA ARG A 73 2.99 15.03 23.15
C ARG A 73 2.61 16.12 22.16
N ARG A 74 1.39 16.58 22.27
CA ARG A 74 0.86 17.69 21.50
C ARG A 74 0.40 18.80 22.45
N SER A 75 0.68 20.07 22.12
CA SER A 75 0.15 21.23 22.84
C SER A 75 -1.39 21.30 22.76
N ALA A 76 -2.00 21.98 23.71
CA ALA A 76 -3.47 22.10 23.79
C ALA A 76 -4.08 22.78 22.55
N ASP A 77 -3.37 23.74 21.95
CA ASP A 77 -3.75 24.42 20.70
C ASP A 77 -3.49 23.58 19.44
N GLY A 78 -2.82 22.43 19.60
CA GLY A 78 -2.49 21.51 18.49
C GLY A 78 -1.39 22.01 17.56
N LEU A 79 -0.69 23.09 17.90
CA LEU A 79 0.32 23.71 17.04
C LEU A 79 1.73 23.17 17.27
N VAL A 80 2.01 22.59 18.43
CA VAL A 80 3.34 22.10 18.78
C VAL A 80 3.28 20.61 19.09
N TRP A 81 4.12 19.84 18.40
CA TRP A 81 4.34 18.43 18.66
C TRP A 81 5.77 18.20 19.14
N GLN A 82 5.91 17.52 20.26
CA GLN A 82 7.19 17.15 20.86
C GLN A 82 7.34 15.64 20.82
N PHE A 83 8.48 15.16 20.32
CA PHE A 83 8.83 13.74 20.22
C PHE A 83 10.11 13.48 21.00
N GLU A 84 10.07 12.51 21.91
CA GLU A 84 11.23 12.07 22.67
C GLU A 84 11.81 10.80 22.05
N LEU A 85 13.08 10.84 21.63
CA LEU A 85 13.76 9.69 21.02
C LEU A 85 14.02 8.60 22.06
N ARG A 86 13.99 7.33 21.63
CA ARG A 86 14.44 6.22 22.46
C ARG A 86 15.97 6.29 22.62
N PRO A 87 16.51 6.05 23.83
CA PRO A 87 17.95 6.06 24.03
C PRO A 87 18.59 4.83 23.40
N GLY A 88 19.87 4.95 23.01
CA GLY A 88 20.69 3.83 22.56
C GLY A 88 20.58 3.49 21.07
N ALA A 89 19.62 4.04 20.33
CA ALA A 89 19.50 3.81 18.90
C ALA A 89 20.76 4.30 18.14
N ARG A 90 21.24 3.47 17.20
CA ARG A 90 22.43 3.74 16.38
C ARG A 90 22.12 3.55 14.91
N PHE A 91 22.77 4.36 14.09
CA PHE A 91 22.84 4.13 12.65
C PHE A 91 23.82 3.00 12.32
N HIS A 92 23.72 2.47 11.10
CA HIS A 92 24.55 1.36 10.62
C HIS A 92 26.04 1.70 10.53
N ASP A 93 26.40 2.99 10.52
CA ASP A 93 27.78 3.47 10.62
C ASP A 93 28.30 3.56 12.07
N GLY A 94 27.48 3.17 13.04
CA GLY A 94 27.80 3.20 14.47
C GLY A 94 27.51 4.54 15.15
N THR A 95 27.17 5.59 14.42
CA THR A 95 26.85 6.89 15.01
C THR A 95 25.48 6.85 15.74
N PRO A 96 25.29 7.63 16.80
CA PRO A 96 24.02 7.65 17.53
C PRO A 96 22.92 8.32 16.71
N VAL A 97 21.68 7.84 16.86
CA VAL A 97 20.50 8.53 16.33
C VAL A 97 20.20 9.71 17.25
N THR A 98 20.41 10.92 16.75
CA THR A 98 20.17 12.18 17.48
C THR A 98 18.98 12.94 16.90
N ALA A 99 18.38 13.82 17.70
CA ALA A 99 17.32 14.69 17.24
C ALA A 99 17.74 15.56 16.04
N ALA A 100 18.99 16.01 16.01
CA ALA A 100 19.54 16.76 14.86
C ALA A 100 19.55 15.94 13.56
N ALA A 101 19.90 14.65 13.64
CA ALA A 101 19.84 13.75 12.47
C ALA A 101 18.41 13.52 12.00
N VAL A 102 17.47 13.33 12.93
CA VAL A 102 16.03 13.21 12.63
C VAL A 102 15.51 14.47 11.97
N VAL A 103 15.80 15.64 12.54
CA VAL A 103 15.40 16.96 11.99
C VAL A 103 15.90 17.11 10.55
N ARG A 104 17.16 16.77 10.28
CA ARG A 104 17.71 16.81 8.91
C ARG A 104 16.91 15.96 7.94
N SER A 105 16.59 14.72 8.32
CA SER A 105 15.81 13.80 7.47
C SER A 105 14.38 14.32 7.23
N LEU A 106 13.72 14.84 8.27
CA LEU A 106 12.37 15.39 8.15
C LEU A 106 12.34 16.69 7.34
N GLN A 107 13.33 17.55 7.48
CA GLN A 107 13.47 18.76 6.64
C GLN A 107 13.67 18.40 5.17
N ALA A 108 14.50 17.40 4.87
CA ALA A 108 14.67 16.90 3.52
C ALA A 108 13.36 16.33 2.95
N ALA A 109 12.59 15.59 3.77
CA ALA A 109 11.27 15.06 3.38
C ALA A 109 10.23 16.16 3.17
N GLN A 110 10.28 17.25 3.95
CA GLN A 110 9.39 18.41 3.80
C GLN A 110 9.66 19.16 2.49
N MET A 111 10.91 19.23 2.05
CA MET A 111 11.29 19.88 0.79
C MET A 111 11.06 18.99 -0.44
N ALA A 112 10.91 17.69 -0.27
CA ALA A 112 10.65 16.76 -1.36
C ALA A 112 9.17 16.82 -1.80
N PRO A 113 8.85 16.48 -3.08
CA PRO A 113 7.47 16.37 -3.55
C PRO A 113 6.81 15.09 -2.99
N ALA A 114 6.62 15.03 -1.68
CA ALA A 114 6.11 13.89 -0.93
C ALA A 114 5.06 14.33 0.09
N LEU A 115 4.50 13.37 0.82
CA LEU A 115 3.36 13.63 1.72
C LEU A 115 3.65 14.65 2.82
N LEU A 116 4.85 14.65 3.38
CA LEU A 116 5.19 15.59 4.47
C LEU A 116 5.20 17.05 4.01
N SER A 117 5.50 17.32 2.73
CA SER A 117 5.46 18.68 2.17
C SER A 117 4.06 19.30 2.14
N GLN A 118 3.02 18.48 2.26
CA GLN A 118 1.62 18.93 2.30
C GLN A 118 1.15 19.28 3.73
N ALA A 119 1.92 18.89 4.74
CA ALA A 119 1.62 19.23 6.12
C ALA A 119 1.92 20.73 6.40
N PRO A 120 1.12 21.42 7.21
CA PRO A 120 1.29 22.84 7.49
C PRO A 120 2.41 23.08 8.52
N ILE A 121 3.62 22.56 8.23
CA ILE A 121 4.78 22.66 9.12
C ILE A 121 5.41 24.05 8.97
N GLU A 122 5.53 24.75 10.08
CA GLU A 122 6.25 26.03 10.20
C GLU A 122 7.75 25.80 10.43
N SER A 123 8.08 24.90 11.38
CA SER A 123 9.47 24.58 11.70
C SER A 123 9.64 23.18 12.28
N ILE A 124 10.83 22.61 12.07
CA ILE A 124 11.28 21.37 12.68
C ILE A 124 12.61 21.67 13.35
N SER A 125 12.76 21.40 14.65
CA SER A 125 13.94 21.73 15.43
C SER A 125 14.29 20.66 16.46
N ALA A 126 15.55 20.69 16.92
CA ALA A 126 16.10 19.83 17.94
C ALA A 126 16.56 20.70 19.13
N PRO A 127 15.73 20.94 20.15
CA PRO A 127 16.11 21.73 21.30
C PRO A 127 17.20 21.09 22.15
N ASP A 128 17.30 19.76 22.09
CA ASP A 128 18.35 18.97 22.72
C ASP A 128 18.65 17.70 21.88
N VAL A 129 19.55 16.85 22.36
CA VAL A 129 20.02 15.66 21.63
C VAL A 129 18.95 14.59 21.42
N GLY A 130 17.93 14.55 22.29
CA GLY A 130 16.90 13.50 22.33
C GLY A 130 15.49 14.00 21.99
N THR A 131 15.29 15.29 21.75
CA THR A 131 13.96 15.89 21.55
C THR A 131 13.84 16.49 20.16
N VAL A 132 12.81 16.06 19.41
CA VAL A 132 12.39 16.68 18.14
C VAL A 132 11.13 17.50 18.39
N LEU A 133 11.12 18.73 17.94
CA LEU A 133 9.99 19.65 18.07
C LEU A 133 9.51 20.08 16.68
N ILE A 134 8.23 19.84 16.41
CA ILE A 134 7.56 20.25 15.16
C ILE A 134 6.51 21.28 15.48
N ARG A 135 6.64 22.48 14.90
CA ARG A 135 5.65 23.55 15.00
C ARG A 135 4.85 23.63 13.71
N LEU A 136 3.54 23.78 13.86
CA LEU A 136 2.59 23.84 12.75
C LEU A 136 2.00 25.26 12.64
N GLN A 137 1.69 25.70 11.43
CA GLN A 137 0.96 26.95 11.15
C GLN A 137 -0.53 26.85 11.53
N ARG A 138 -1.08 25.63 11.51
CA ARG A 138 -2.45 25.28 11.91
C ARG A 138 -2.48 23.84 12.41
N PRO A 139 -3.42 23.46 13.26
CA PRO A 139 -3.51 22.09 13.76
C PRO A 139 -3.63 21.07 12.63
N HIS A 140 -2.95 19.94 12.79
CA HIS A 140 -2.98 18.81 11.84
C HIS A 140 -2.89 17.49 12.60
N THR A 141 -4.04 16.82 12.77
CA THR A 141 -4.16 15.63 13.61
C THR A 141 -3.48 14.39 13.01
N ALA A 142 -3.32 14.35 11.69
CA ALA A 142 -2.69 13.23 10.98
C ALA A 142 -1.15 13.32 10.93
N LEU A 143 -0.52 14.29 11.60
CA LEU A 143 0.95 14.40 11.62
C LEU A 143 1.65 13.10 12.06
N PRO A 144 1.21 12.40 13.13
CA PRO A 144 1.84 11.12 13.52
C PRO A 144 1.83 10.07 12.40
N ALA A 145 0.75 9.99 11.63
CA ALA A 145 0.65 9.07 10.50
C ALA A 145 1.63 9.43 9.35
N LEU A 146 1.83 10.72 9.08
CA LEU A 146 2.84 11.17 8.12
C LEU A 146 4.26 10.80 8.56
N LEU A 147 4.54 10.87 9.87
CA LEU A 147 5.83 10.53 10.45
C LEU A 147 6.08 9.00 10.54
N ALA A 148 5.08 8.19 10.22
CA ALA A 148 5.19 6.74 10.04
C ALA A 148 5.31 6.32 8.57
N HIS A 149 5.26 7.26 7.63
CA HIS A 149 5.35 6.97 6.19
C HIS A 149 6.81 6.81 5.74
N SER A 150 7.05 5.89 4.82
CA SER A 150 8.40 5.56 4.34
C SER A 150 9.19 6.74 3.75
N SER A 151 8.50 7.76 3.22
CA SER A 151 9.15 8.96 2.73
C SER A 151 9.79 9.82 3.84
N THR A 152 9.44 9.57 5.10
CA THR A 152 10.04 10.23 6.27
C THR A 152 11.05 9.35 7.00
N MET A 153 11.57 8.30 6.34
CA MET A 153 12.62 7.46 6.91
C MET A 153 13.81 8.28 7.38
N VAL A 154 14.36 7.91 8.52
CA VAL A 154 15.49 8.62 9.13
C VAL A 154 16.79 7.98 8.67
N LEU A 155 17.70 8.82 8.18
CA LEU A 155 19.02 8.42 7.68
C LEU A 155 20.13 9.12 8.47
N ALA A 156 21.28 8.44 8.57
CA ALA A 156 22.48 9.03 9.14
C ALA A 156 22.91 10.29 8.37
N PRO A 157 23.52 11.27 9.03
CA PRO A 157 24.06 12.46 8.35
C PRO A 157 25.02 12.12 7.20
N ALA A 158 25.80 11.03 7.31
CA ALA A 158 26.70 10.54 6.28
C ALA A 158 25.99 10.00 5.02
N SER A 159 24.68 9.76 5.08
CA SER A 159 23.87 9.37 3.91
C SER A 159 23.75 10.48 2.86
N TYR A 160 23.93 11.73 3.25
CA TYR A 160 23.68 12.90 2.42
C TYR A 160 24.97 13.48 1.83
N GLY A 161 24.96 13.79 0.54
CA GLY A 161 26.01 14.56 -0.11
C GLY A 161 25.98 16.04 0.28
N ALA A 162 26.98 16.80 -0.18
CA ALA A 162 27.05 18.24 0.05
C ALA A 162 25.88 19.02 -0.58
N ASP A 163 25.26 18.47 -1.61
CA ASP A 163 24.07 19.00 -2.28
C ASP A 163 22.75 18.62 -1.57
N GLY A 164 22.83 17.97 -0.40
CA GLY A 164 21.66 17.51 0.36
C GLY A 164 20.96 16.27 -0.20
N LYS A 165 21.43 15.71 -1.32
CA LYS A 165 20.86 14.49 -1.90
C LYS A 165 21.38 13.25 -1.20
N VAL A 166 20.52 12.24 -1.10
CA VAL A 166 20.90 10.93 -0.54
C VAL A 166 21.88 10.23 -1.51
N ARG A 167 23.04 9.83 -1.00
CA ARG A 167 24.10 9.11 -1.73
C ARG A 167 24.23 7.66 -1.30
N SER A 168 23.82 7.35 -0.07
CA SER A 168 23.80 5.99 0.48
C SER A 168 22.67 5.85 1.47
N ILE A 169 22.22 4.62 1.71
CA ILE A 169 21.19 4.32 2.70
C ILE A 169 21.87 3.79 3.96
N ILE A 170 22.08 4.66 4.92
CA ILE A 170 22.59 4.34 6.26
C ILE A 170 21.45 4.55 7.24
N GLY A 171 20.69 3.49 7.49
CA GLY A 171 19.53 3.48 8.38
C GLY A 171 19.90 3.11 9.82
N SER A 172 18.87 2.82 10.62
CA SER A 172 18.98 2.42 12.02
C SER A 172 18.24 1.12 12.33
N GLY A 173 17.68 0.46 11.30
CA GLY A 173 16.89 -0.75 11.48
C GLY A 173 17.73 -2.00 11.81
N PRO A 174 17.06 -3.14 12.08
CA PRO A 174 17.73 -4.40 12.45
C PRO A 174 18.56 -5.02 11.32
N TYR A 175 18.39 -4.55 10.08
CA TYR A 175 19.19 -4.97 8.92
C TYR A 175 19.94 -3.79 8.33
N ARG A 176 21.18 -4.01 7.90
CA ARG A 176 21.99 -3.05 7.14
C ARG A 176 22.22 -3.55 5.73
N ILE A 177 22.36 -2.64 4.78
CA ILE A 177 22.66 -2.98 3.39
C ILE A 177 24.07 -3.56 3.30
N ALA A 178 24.20 -4.74 2.71
CA ALA A 178 25.45 -5.35 2.31
C ALA A 178 25.78 -5.05 0.84
N GLN A 179 24.75 -5.12 -0.03
CA GLN A 179 24.87 -4.80 -1.45
C GLN A 179 23.58 -4.17 -1.97
N LEU A 180 23.72 -3.17 -2.83
CA LEU A 180 22.61 -2.52 -3.51
C LEU A 180 22.92 -2.39 -5.00
N VAL A 181 22.08 -2.99 -5.85
CA VAL A 181 22.22 -2.98 -7.30
C VAL A 181 20.89 -2.52 -7.92
N PRO A 182 20.66 -1.20 -8.00
CA PRO A 182 19.47 -0.68 -8.66
C PRO A 182 19.43 -1.05 -10.15
N PRO A 183 18.25 -1.26 -10.74
CA PRO A 183 16.94 -1.18 -10.11
C PRO A 183 16.46 -2.47 -9.45
N GLN A 184 17.25 -3.55 -9.41
CA GLN A 184 16.74 -4.89 -9.23
C GLN A 184 17.02 -5.55 -7.88
N GLN A 185 18.12 -5.21 -7.17
CA GLN A 185 18.57 -6.03 -6.06
C GLN A 185 19.00 -5.23 -4.83
N VAL A 186 18.62 -5.73 -3.66
CA VAL A 186 19.16 -5.33 -2.36
C VAL A 186 19.53 -6.59 -1.58
N GLU A 187 20.76 -6.64 -1.05
CA GLU A 187 21.17 -7.63 -0.05
C GLU A 187 21.38 -6.94 1.30
N THR A 188 20.87 -7.55 2.34
CA THR A 188 20.98 -7.04 3.70
C THR A 188 21.48 -8.12 4.63
N VAL A 189 22.15 -7.70 5.69
CA VAL A 189 22.60 -8.55 6.79
C VAL A 189 22.19 -7.94 8.12
N VAL A 190 22.06 -8.77 9.15
CA VAL A 190 21.72 -8.31 10.51
C VAL A 190 22.71 -7.23 10.96
N PHE A 191 22.18 -6.20 11.60
CA PHE A 191 22.94 -5.18 12.30
C PHE A 191 23.06 -5.53 13.77
N ASP A 192 24.24 -6.00 14.18
CA ASP A 192 24.47 -6.55 15.53
C ASP A 192 24.29 -5.53 16.66
N ALA A 193 24.48 -4.23 16.36
CA ALA A 193 24.30 -3.15 17.33
C ALA A 193 22.88 -2.57 17.36
N TYR A 194 21.91 -3.26 16.75
CA TYR A 194 20.51 -2.86 16.83
C TYR A 194 19.98 -2.98 18.27
N ASP A 195 19.31 -1.94 18.75
CA ASP A 195 18.82 -1.83 20.13
C ASP A 195 17.49 -2.56 20.42
N GLY A 196 16.88 -3.17 19.39
CA GLY A 196 15.63 -3.92 19.49
C GLY A 196 15.83 -5.45 19.39
N LEU A 197 14.77 -6.15 18.98
CA LEU A 197 14.80 -7.60 18.81
C LEU A 197 15.76 -8.00 17.68
N ARG A 198 16.75 -8.87 18.02
CA ARG A 198 17.67 -9.41 17.03
C ARG A 198 16.94 -10.39 16.09
N PRO A 199 17.03 -10.19 14.75
CA PRO A 199 16.44 -11.12 13.80
C PRO A 199 17.08 -12.52 13.86
N ALA A 200 16.28 -13.57 13.68
CA ALA A 200 16.76 -14.94 13.52
C ALA A 200 17.31 -15.21 12.11
N ILE A 201 16.80 -14.50 11.10
CA ILE A 201 17.25 -14.57 9.71
C ILE A 201 18.49 -13.69 9.54
N ALA A 202 19.65 -14.31 9.29
CA ALA A 202 20.93 -13.59 9.28
C ALA A 202 21.14 -12.66 8.07
N ALA A 203 20.57 -13.01 6.92
CA ALA A 203 20.69 -12.24 5.69
C ALA A 203 19.43 -12.34 4.84
N VAL A 204 19.14 -11.28 4.08
CA VAL A 204 17.96 -11.19 3.20
C VAL A 204 18.41 -10.65 1.85
N ARG A 205 17.93 -11.27 0.78
CA ARG A 205 18.07 -10.77 -0.59
C ARG A 205 16.69 -10.46 -1.15
N TYR A 206 16.48 -9.22 -1.54
CA TYR A 206 15.31 -8.80 -2.30
C TYR A 206 15.67 -8.69 -3.78
N LEU A 207 14.82 -9.26 -4.64
CA LEU A 207 14.92 -9.17 -6.09
C LEU A 207 13.62 -8.60 -6.66
N ALA A 208 13.74 -7.54 -7.46
CA ALA A 208 12.64 -7.01 -8.24
C ALA A 208 12.48 -7.81 -9.55
N ALA A 209 11.30 -8.37 -9.77
CA ALA A 209 10.92 -9.04 -11.00
C ALA A 209 9.55 -8.53 -11.44
N SER A 210 9.50 -7.83 -12.57
CA SER A 210 8.28 -7.15 -13.04
C SER A 210 7.13 -8.10 -13.38
N ARG A 211 7.43 -9.30 -13.94
CA ARG A 211 6.42 -10.27 -14.38
C ARG A 211 5.95 -11.13 -13.21
N ALA A 212 4.63 -11.13 -12.97
CA ALA A 212 4.00 -11.93 -11.91
C ALA A 212 4.24 -13.44 -12.10
N GLU A 213 4.18 -13.93 -13.33
CA GLU A 213 4.47 -15.32 -13.65
C GLU A 213 5.89 -15.74 -13.26
N THR A 214 6.89 -14.88 -13.52
CA THR A 214 8.28 -15.13 -13.11
C THR A 214 8.38 -15.28 -11.59
N ARG A 215 7.72 -14.40 -10.83
CA ARG A 215 7.72 -14.47 -9.36
C ARG A 215 7.08 -15.78 -8.85
N ALA A 216 5.98 -16.20 -9.47
CA ALA A 216 5.32 -17.47 -9.14
C ALA A 216 6.22 -18.67 -9.43
N LEU A 217 6.88 -18.69 -10.59
CA LEU A 217 7.84 -19.75 -10.97
C LEU A 217 9.04 -19.81 -10.01
N MET A 218 9.55 -18.68 -9.58
CA MET A 218 10.64 -18.62 -8.58
C MET A 218 10.20 -19.21 -7.22
N ALA A 219 8.95 -19.00 -6.80
CA ALA A 219 8.41 -19.66 -5.61
C ALA A 219 8.27 -21.17 -5.81
N GLU A 220 7.74 -21.61 -6.95
CA GLU A 220 7.57 -23.03 -7.28
C GLU A 220 8.90 -23.78 -7.35
N SER A 221 9.95 -23.15 -7.89
CA SER A 221 11.28 -23.76 -8.02
C SER A 221 12.13 -23.70 -6.74
N GLY A 222 11.64 -23.03 -5.68
CA GLY A 222 12.39 -22.80 -4.45
C GLY A 222 13.48 -21.73 -4.55
N GLN A 223 13.50 -20.95 -5.64
CA GLN A 223 14.40 -19.80 -5.80
C GLN A 223 13.95 -18.59 -5.00
N ALA A 224 12.67 -18.51 -4.59
CA ALA A 224 12.15 -17.51 -3.71
C ALA A 224 11.49 -18.15 -2.49
N ASP A 225 11.76 -17.62 -1.31
CA ASP A 225 11.12 -17.99 -0.05
C ASP A 225 9.83 -17.23 0.18
N LEU A 226 9.79 -15.98 -0.30
CA LEU A 226 8.61 -15.12 -0.31
C LEU A 226 8.43 -14.53 -1.71
N ALA A 227 7.25 -14.72 -2.33
CA ALA A 227 6.92 -14.11 -3.61
C ALA A 227 5.66 -13.25 -3.47
N TYR A 228 5.85 -11.95 -3.67
CA TYR A 228 4.80 -10.93 -3.61
C TYR A 228 4.23 -10.61 -4.99
N GLY A 229 3.03 -10.03 -5.03
CA GLY A 229 2.43 -9.50 -6.26
C GLY A 229 2.06 -10.60 -7.26
N LEU A 230 1.47 -11.68 -6.80
CA LEU A 230 0.99 -12.79 -7.63
C LEU A 230 -0.26 -12.34 -8.40
N ASP A 231 -0.33 -12.69 -9.69
CA ASP A 231 -1.53 -12.52 -10.48
C ASP A 231 -2.56 -13.64 -10.20
N PRO A 232 -3.85 -13.42 -10.54
CA PRO A 232 -4.89 -14.42 -10.24
C PRO A 232 -4.67 -15.79 -10.89
N ALA A 233 -4.06 -15.84 -12.06
CA ALA A 233 -3.79 -17.11 -12.75
C ALA A 233 -2.67 -17.90 -12.06
N SER A 234 -1.58 -17.23 -11.74
CA SER A 234 -0.46 -17.79 -10.97
C SER A 234 -0.91 -18.24 -9.57
N LEU A 235 -1.74 -17.43 -8.90
CA LEU A 235 -2.30 -17.78 -7.60
C LEU A 235 -3.12 -19.08 -7.66
N ARG A 236 -4.05 -19.19 -8.62
CA ARG A 236 -4.84 -20.42 -8.83
C ARG A 236 -3.97 -21.64 -9.15
N ARG A 237 -2.88 -21.45 -9.90
CA ARG A 237 -1.92 -22.51 -10.20
C ARG A 237 -1.23 -22.99 -8.92
N LEU A 238 -0.68 -22.09 -8.12
CA LEU A 238 -0.02 -22.41 -6.85
C LEU A 238 -0.97 -23.09 -5.85
N GLN A 239 -2.21 -22.62 -5.74
CA GLN A 239 -3.22 -23.23 -4.88
C GLN A 239 -3.57 -24.66 -5.31
N ARG A 240 -3.70 -24.93 -6.62
CA ARG A 240 -3.93 -26.29 -7.14
C ARG A 240 -2.73 -27.21 -6.88
N HIS A 241 -1.50 -26.69 -6.99
CA HIS A 241 -0.29 -27.44 -6.65
C HIS A 241 -0.27 -27.83 -5.17
N ALA A 242 -0.62 -26.91 -4.28
CA ALA A 242 -0.70 -27.17 -2.83
C ALA A 242 -1.75 -28.24 -2.47
N GLN A 243 -2.83 -28.35 -3.25
CA GLN A 243 -3.90 -29.34 -3.06
C GLN A 243 -3.58 -30.72 -3.66
N ASN A 244 -2.58 -30.83 -4.54
CA ASN A 244 -2.18 -32.09 -5.16
C ASN A 244 -1.05 -32.75 -4.35
N PRO A 245 -1.27 -33.90 -3.66
CA PRO A 245 -0.27 -34.51 -2.79
C PRO A 245 1.04 -34.88 -3.49
N ALA A 246 1.00 -35.23 -4.78
CA ALA A 246 2.18 -35.57 -5.55
C ALA A 246 3.04 -34.36 -5.91
N LEU A 247 2.40 -33.22 -6.19
CA LEU A 247 3.06 -31.96 -6.49
C LEU A 247 3.48 -31.22 -5.20
N ALA A 248 2.66 -31.25 -4.17
CA ALA A 248 2.95 -30.65 -2.87
C ALA A 248 4.21 -31.25 -2.20
N ARG A 249 4.53 -32.52 -2.46
CA ARG A 249 5.78 -33.15 -1.98
C ARG A 249 7.03 -32.64 -2.70
N ARG A 250 6.89 -32.14 -3.93
CA ARG A 250 8.02 -31.62 -4.72
C ARG A 250 8.32 -30.16 -4.46
N THR A 251 7.27 -29.36 -4.27
CA THR A 251 7.37 -27.91 -4.05
C THR A 251 6.22 -27.43 -3.14
N PRO A 252 6.29 -27.70 -1.83
CA PRO A 252 5.25 -27.31 -0.90
C PRO A 252 5.30 -25.80 -0.66
N VAL A 253 4.56 -25.04 -1.46
CA VAL A 253 4.38 -23.60 -1.27
C VAL A 253 3.04 -23.37 -0.58
N ARG A 254 3.03 -22.62 0.52
CA ARG A 254 1.79 -22.16 1.14
C ARG A 254 1.47 -20.73 0.72
N ILE A 255 0.20 -20.36 0.68
CA ILE A 255 -0.24 -19.01 0.40
C ILE A 255 -0.65 -18.34 1.71
N ALA A 256 0.05 -17.28 2.07
CA ALA A 256 -0.38 -16.34 3.08
C ALA A 256 -1.17 -15.19 2.42
N SER A 257 -2.17 -14.65 3.11
CA SER A 257 -2.96 -13.55 2.55
C SER A 257 -3.40 -12.56 3.63
N VAL A 258 -3.55 -11.31 3.22
CA VAL A 258 -4.04 -10.21 4.05
C VAL A 258 -4.93 -9.29 3.21
N THR A 259 -6.07 -8.87 3.75
CA THR A 259 -6.90 -7.84 3.13
C THR A 259 -6.24 -6.49 3.34
N LEU A 260 -6.08 -5.73 2.27
CA LEU A 260 -5.45 -4.41 2.28
C LEU A 260 -6.51 -3.30 2.44
N PRO A 261 -6.15 -2.14 2.96
CA PRO A 261 -7.01 -0.94 2.99
C PRO A 261 -7.12 -0.31 1.60
N ARG A 262 -7.45 -1.13 0.61
CA ARG A 262 -7.51 -0.76 -0.81
C ARG A 262 -8.81 -1.25 -1.40
N THR A 263 -9.45 -0.35 -2.18
CA THR A 263 -10.72 -0.65 -2.86
C THR A 263 -10.57 -0.40 -4.36
N VAL A 264 -11.00 -1.36 -5.15
CA VAL A 264 -11.22 -1.16 -6.59
C VAL A 264 -12.46 -0.30 -6.75
N ILE A 265 -12.31 0.86 -7.33
CA ILE A 265 -13.37 1.86 -7.50
C ILE A 265 -13.56 2.24 -8.97
N VAL A 266 -14.78 2.53 -9.33
CA VAL A 266 -15.08 3.34 -10.51
C VAL A 266 -15.14 4.79 -10.07
N LYS A 267 -14.12 5.57 -10.43
CA LYS A 267 -14.16 7.03 -10.38
C LYS A 267 -15.03 7.53 -11.51
N LEU A 268 -15.86 8.54 -11.25
CA LEU A 268 -16.75 9.10 -12.27
C LEU A 268 -16.76 10.63 -12.23
N ASN A 269 -17.00 11.24 -13.39
CA ASN A 269 -17.18 12.68 -13.53
C ASN A 269 -18.66 13.04 -13.34
N ALA A 270 -19.04 13.37 -12.10
CA ALA A 270 -20.41 13.78 -11.78
C ALA A 270 -20.80 15.16 -12.36
N GLY A 271 -19.85 15.89 -12.94
CA GLY A 271 -20.11 17.14 -13.68
C GLY A 271 -20.74 16.91 -15.07
N LEU A 272 -20.60 15.70 -15.63
CA LEU A 272 -21.22 15.35 -16.91
C LEU A 272 -22.76 15.30 -16.79
N PRO A 273 -23.50 15.79 -17.81
CA PRO A 273 -24.95 15.81 -17.78
C PRO A 273 -25.56 14.45 -17.42
N ALA A 274 -25.05 13.36 -18.00
CA ALA A 274 -25.54 12.00 -17.75
C ALA A 274 -25.24 11.51 -16.34
N LEU A 275 -24.16 11.94 -15.70
CA LEU A 275 -23.69 11.45 -14.38
C LEU A 275 -24.01 12.42 -13.23
N ARG A 276 -24.52 13.60 -13.54
CA ARG A 276 -24.91 14.61 -12.53
C ARG A 276 -26.05 14.11 -11.65
N ASP A 277 -27.00 13.40 -12.24
CA ASP A 277 -28.11 12.82 -11.52
C ASP A 277 -27.64 11.62 -10.69
N VAL A 278 -27.83 11.70 -9.38
CA VAL A 278 -27.45 10.62 -8.46
C VAL A 278 -28.12 9.29 -8.78
N ARG A 279 -29.34 9.31 -9.32
CA ARG A 279 -30.07 8.10 -9.73
C ARG A 279 -29.35 7.32 -10.81
N VAL A 280 -28.66 7.99 -11.73
CA VAL A 280 -27.82 7.34 -12.75
C VAL A 280 -26.58 6.71 -12.11
N ARG A 281 -25.92 7.38 -11.17
CA ARG A 281 -24.79 6.82 -10.44
C ARG A 281 -25.20 5.61 -9.59
N GLN A 282 -26.34 5.69 -8.93
CA GLN A 282 -26.92 4.56 -8.20
C GLN A 282 -27.30 3.40 -9.13
N ALA A 283 -27.84 3.67 -10.30
CA ALA A 283 -28.15 2.65 -11.29
C ALA A 283 -26.88 1.95 -11.82
N LEU A 284 -25.79 2.70 -12.09
CA LEU A 284 -24.50 2.12 -12.42
C LEU A 284 -24.02 1.18 -11.32
N SER A 285 -24.18 1.57 -10.05
CA SER A 285 -23.79 0.74 -8.90
C SER A 285 -24.64 -0.52 -8.75
N LEU A 286 -25.97 -0.39 -8.88
CA LEU A 286 -26.91 -1.52 -8.75
C LEU A 286 -26.76 -2.55 -9.87
N ALA A 287 -26.27 -2.15 -11.04
CA ALA A 287 -26.01 -3.06 -12.15
C ALA A 287 -24.75 -3.92 -11.96
N ILE A 288 -23.92 -3.66 -10.93
CA ILE A 288 -22.67 -4.38 -10.69
C ILE A 288 -22.91 -5.61 -9.82
N ASP A 289 -22.68 -6.79 -10.36
CA ASP A 289 -22.54 -8.05 -9.61
C ASP A 289 -21.14 -8.12 -9.00
N ARG A 290 -20.98 -7.51 -7.83
CA ARG A 290 -19.70 -7.45 -7.09
C ARG A 290 -19.24 -8.83 -6.65
N ALA A 291 -20.17 -9.67 -6.20
CA ALA A 291 -19.88 -11.02 -5.74
C ALA A 291 -19.35 -11.89 -6.88
N GLY A 292 -20.00 -11.84 -8.05
CA GLY A 292 -19.55 -12.53 -9.25
C GLY A 292 -18.18 -12.06 -9.73
N ILE A 293 -17.92 -10.75 -9.74
CA ILE A 293 -16.60 -10.19 -10.09
C ILE A 293 -15.53 -10.66 -9.08
N ALA A 294 -15.78 -10.53 -7.79
CA ALA A 294 -14.84 -10.91 -6.74
C ALA A 294 -14.50 -12.41 -6.80
N LEU A 295 -15.51 -13.26 -6.95
CA LEU A 295 -15.32 -14.70 -7.07
C LEU A 295 -14.56 -15.07 -8.34
N ALA A 296 -14.99 -14.58 -9.50
CA ALA A 296 -14.44 -15.00 -10.79
C ALA A 296 -13.03 -14.46 -11.04
N LEU A 297 -12.76 -13.21 -10.66
CA LEU A 297 -11.50 -12.54 -11.01
C LEU A 297 -10.52 -12.47 -9.86
N MET A 298 -10.98 -12.46 -8.61
CA MET A 298 -10.12 -12.36 -7.42
C MET A 298 -10.11 -13.64 -6.58
N GLY A 299 -10.97 -14.62 -6.91
CA GLY A 299 -11.01 -15.93 -6.26
C GLY A 299 -11.68 -15.98 -4.90
N ASP A 300 -12.36 -14.90 -4.48
CA ASP A 300 -12.99 -14.82 -3.16
C ASP A 300 -14.19 -13.85 -3.19
N GLU A 301 -15.39 -14.38 -3.03
CA GLU A 301 -16.64 -13.61 -2.97
C GLU A 301 -16.65 -12.57 -1.83
N ALA A 302 -15.97 -12.85 -0.71
CA ALA A 302 -15.88 -11.95 0.44
C ALA A 302 -15.14 -10.63 0.12
N LEU A 303 -14.48 -10.53 -1.03
CA LEU A 303 -13.88 -9.30 -1.52
C LEU A 303 -14.86 -8.37 -2.24
N ALA A 304 -16.11 -8.76 -2.42
CA ALA A 304 -17.16 -7.87 -2.92
C ALA A 304 -17.29 -6.64 -2.00
N ALA A 305 -17.07 -5.44 -2.55
CA ALA A 305 -17.13 -4.23 -1.74
C ALA A 305 -18.58 -3.88 -1.39
N THR A 306 -18.95 -4.03 -0.14
CA THR A 306 -20.28 -3.63 0.37
C THR A 306 -20.37 -2.15 0.69
N GLN A 307 -19.23 -1.49 0.81
CA GLN A 307 -19.06 -0.04 1.01
C GLN A 307 -17.65 0.38 0.55
N LEU A 308 -17.37 1.68 0.56
CA LEU A 308 -16.10 2.21 0.07
C LEU A 308 -14.89 1.74 0.89
N LEU A 309 -15.00 1.78 2.21
CA LEU A 309 -13.88 1.53 3.12
C LEU A 309 -13.93 0.09 3.65
N PRO A 310 -12.87 -0.73 3.44
CA PRO A 310 -12.83 -2.11 3.87
C PRO A 310 -12.75 -2.26 5.39
N PRO A 311 -13.09 -3.44 5.95
CA PRO A 311 -13.01 -3.71 7.40
C PRO A 311 -11.64 -3.48 8.01
N THR A 312 -10.57 -3.62 7.24
CA THR A 312 -9.18 -3.36 7.68
C THR A 312 -8.91 -1.91 8.08
N LEU A 313 -9.78 -0.98 7.69
CA LEU A 313 -9.70 0.41 8.14
C LEU A 313 -10.41 0.67 9.49
N GLY A 314 -10.77 -0.40 10.21
CA GLY A 314 -11.26 -0.33 11.59
C GLY A 314 -12.42 0.64 11.77
N ALA A 315 -12.21 1.70 12.54
CA ALA A 315 -13.23 2.68 12.86
C ALA A 315 -13.77 3.52 11.67
N TRP A 316 -13.16 3.40 10.50
CA TRP A 316 -13.65 4.00 9.26
C TRP A 316 -14.62 3.08 8.50
N HIS A 317 -14.55 1.77 8.73
CA HIS A 317 -15.55 0.84 8.21
C HIS A 317 -16.84 1.02 9.02
N ASN A 318 -17.92 1.42 8.36
CA ASN A 318 -19.19 1.69 9.04
C ASN A 318 -20.12 0.46 8.99
N PRO A 319 -20.24 -0.30 10.10
CA PRO A 319 -21.03 -1.53 10.13
C PRO A 319 -22.56 -1.28 10.04
N HIS A 320 -23.01 -0.03 10.14
CA HIS A 320 -24.42 0.34 10.06
C HIS A 320 -24.85 0.74 8.64
N LEU A 321 -23.91 0.80 7.67
CA LEU A 321 -24.31 1.04 6.29
C LEU A 321 -24.99 -0.21 5.70
N PRO A 322 -26.13 -0.04 5.02
CA PRO A 322 -26.69 -1.14 4.22
C PRO A 322 -25.69 -1.52 3.12
N PRO A 323 -25.42 -2.81 2.91
CA PRO A 323 -24.50 -3.24 1.86
C PRO A 323 -24.95 -2.76 0.47
N LEU A 324 -23.99 -2.38 -0.37
CA LEU A 324 -24.26 -2.12 -1.79
C LEU A 324 -24.84 -3.38 -2.45
N GLN A 325 -25.98 -3.24 -3.12
CA GLN A 325 -26.73 -4.35 -3.70
C GLN A 325 -26.44 -4.52 -5.19
N HIS A 326 -26.70 -5.72 -5.70
CA HIS A 326 -26.89 -6.01 -7.12
C HIS A 326 -28.38 -6.17 -7.38
N ASP A 327 -29.00 -5.19 -8.05
CA ASP A 327 -30.42 -5.19 -8.42
C ASP A 327 -30.60 -4.49 -9.78
N PRO A 328 -30.47 -5.25 -10.88
CA PRO A 328 -30.64 -4.70 -12.23
C PRO A 328 -32.04 -4.11 -12.50
N GLU A 329 -33.07 -4.62 -11.82
CA GLU A 329 -34.44 -4.09 -11.97
C GLU A 329 -34.55 -2.71 -11.29
N ALA A 330 -34.01 -2.57 -10.09
CA ALA A 330 -33.95 -1.27 -9.43
C ALA A 330 -33.11 -0.28 -10.25
N ALA A 331 -31.99 -0.71 -10.84
CA ALA A 331 -31.20 0.12 -11.76
C ALA A 331 -32.04 0.63 -12.93
N ALA A 332 -32.82 -0.27 -13.56
CA ALA A 332 -33.71 0.11 -14.67
C ALA A 332 -34.82 1.08 -14.22
N ARG A 333 -35.37 0.92 -13.00
CA ARG A 333 -36.37 1.86 -12.44
C ARG A 333 -35.74 3.26 -12.23
N LEU A 334 -34.54 3.33 -11.67
CA LEU A 334 -33.85 4.61 -11.43
C LEU A 334 -33.50 5.32 -12.75
N LEU A 335 -33.05 4.58 -13.76
CA LEU A 335 -32.75 5.15 -15.08
C LEU A 335 -34.00 5.75 -15.72
N ARG A 336 -35.13 5.04 -15.70
CA ARG A 336 -36.41 5.57 -16.18
C ARG A 336 -36.83 6.82 -15.40
N ALA A 337 -36.72 6.78 -14.07
CA ALA A 337 -37.05 7.94 -13.23
C ALA A 337 -36.11 9.14 -13.50
N ALA A 338 -34.89 8.90 -13.95
CA ALA A 338 -33.94 9.92 -14.37
C ALA A 338 -34.14 10.40 -15.82
N GLY A 339 -35.18 9.89 -16.53
CA GLY A 339 -35.53 10.30 -17.88
C GLY A 339 -34.89 9.48 -19.02
N TRP A 340 -34.19 8.38 -18.69
CA TRP A 340 -33.58 7.50 -19.66
C TRP A 340 -34.56 6.42 -20.14
N GLN A 341 -34.74 6.31 -21.45
CA GLN A 341 -35.62 5.32 -22.07
C GLN A 341 -34.80 4.26 -22.80
N ARG A 342 -35.21 3.00 -22.69
CA ARG A 342 -34.55 1.87 -23.36
C ARG A 342 -35.02 1.76 -24.81
N HIS A 343 -34.07 1.76 -25.73
CA HIS A 343 -34.23 1.49 -27.14
C HIS A 343 -33.48 0.23 -27.55
N SER A 344 -33.60 -0.22 -28.77
CA SER A 344 -32.93 -1.42 -29.30
C SER A 344 -31.40 -1.33 -29.25
N ASP A 345 -30.86 -0.11 -29.33
CA ASP A 345 -29.42 0.21 -29.38
C ASP A 345 -28.88 0.77 -28.04
N GLY A 346 -29.68 0.80 -26.97
CA GLY A 346 -29.28 1.25 -25.65
C GLY A 346 -30.22 2.27 -25.02
N LEU A 347 -29.72 3.02 -24.06
CA LEU A 347 -30.49 4.06 -23.36
C LEU A 347 -30.35 5.43 -24.08
N ARG A 348 -31.46 6.15 -24.16
CA ARG A 348 -31.51 7.52 -24.68
C ARG A 348 -32.25 8.45 -23.73
N ASP A 349 -31.84 9.70 -23.67
CA ASP A 349 -32.53 10.74 -22.93
C ASP A 349 -33.75 11.27 -23.67
N ALA A 350 -34.46 12.25 -23.10
CA ALA A 350 -35.63 12.88 -23.70
C ALA A 350 -35.34 13.61 -25.04
N ASN A 351 -34.07 13.95 -25.28
CA ASN A 351 -33.61 14.59 -26.52
C ASN A 351 -33.09 13.56 -27.55
N GLY A 352 -33.24 12.26 -27.25
CA GLY A 352 -32.75 11.19 -28.12
C GLY A 352 -31.24 10.95 -28.04
N GLN A 353 -30.52 11.61 -27.12
CA GLN A 353 -29.07 11.44 -26.99
C GLN A 353 -28.76 10.10 -26.27
N PRO A 354 -27.85 9.31 -26.83
CA PRO A 354 -27.50 8.02 -26.25
C PRO A 354 -26.63 8.17 -24.98
N LEU A 355 -26.81 7.25 -24.04
CA LEU A 355 -25.91 7.12 -22.88
C LEU A 355 -24.67 6.33 -23.29
N HIS A 356 -23.66 7.06 -23.75
CA HIS A 356 -22.35 6.49 -24.10
C HIS A 356 -21.28 7.03 -23.16
N LEU A 357 -20.53 6.13 -22.51
CA LEU A 357 -19.47 6.48 -21.58
C LEU A 357 -18.19 5.72 -21.93
N VAL A 358 -17.06 6.29 -21.56
CA VAL A 358 -15.74 5.65 -21.66
C VAL A 358 -15.17 5.45 -20.28
N ILE A 359 -14.80 4.22 -19.94
CA ILE A 359 -14.07 3.89 -18.73
C ILE A 359 -12.59 3.67 -19.06
N ARG A 360 -11.72 4.51 -18.48
CA ARG A 360 -10.27 4.38 -18.61
C ARG A 360 -9.74 3.46 -17.51
N THR A 361 -8.77 2.62 -17.86
CA THR A 361 -8.02 1.82 -16.90
C THR A 361 -6.58 1.60 -17.38
N PHE A 362 -5.77 0.87 -16.65
CA PHE A 362 -4.35 0.70 -16.93
C PHE A 362 -3.87 -0.71 -16.55
N VAL A 363 -2.73 -1.13 -17.12
CA VAL A 363 -2.20 -2.50 -17.01
C VAL A 363 -1.26 -2.72 -15.82
N ASP A 364 -0.84 -1.67 -15.13
CA ASP A 364 0.05 -1.75 -13.96
C ASP A 364 -0.49 -2.71 -12.88
N ARG A 365 -1.80 -2.92 -12.92
CA ARG A 365 -2.54 -3.93 -12.16
C ARG A 365 -3.34 -4.78 -13.12
N PRO A 366 -2.91 -6.02 -13.40
CA PRO A 366 -3.46 -6.86 -14.47
C PRO A 366 -4.93 -7.25 -14.26
N GLU A 367 -5.45 -7.18 -13.03
CA GLU A 367 -6.85 -7.43 -12.73
C GLU A 367 -7.78 -6.31 -13.20
N LEU A 368 -7.32 -5.06 -13.28
CA LEU A 368 -8.18 -3.92 -13.61
C LEU A 368 -8.78 -4.00 -15.03
N PRO A 369 -8.03 -4.31 -16.11
CA PRO A 369 -8.62 -4.50 -17.43
C PRO A 369 -9.69 -5.60 -17.47
N LEU A 370 -9.50 -6.68 -16.71
CA LEU A 370 -10.47 -7.79 -16.63
C LEU A 370 -11.74 -7.33 -15.92
N ILE A 371 -11.61 -6.62 -14.80
CA ILE A 371 -12.77 -6.04 -14.09
C ILE A 371 -13.49 -5.01 -14.96
N ALA A 372 -12.76 -4.15 -15.68
CA ALA A 372 -13.37 -3.17 -16.59
C ALA A 372 -14.22 -3.85 -17.67
N THR A 373 -13.74 -4.96 -18.24
CA THR A 373 -14.47 -5.75 -19.24
C THR A 373 -15.74 -6.38 -18.64
N ALA A 374 -15.64 -6.91 -17.40
CA ALA A 374 -16.81 -7.43 -16.70
C ALA A 374 -17.86 -6.35 -16.42
N LEU A 375 -17.43 -5.17 -15.97
CA LEU A 375 -18.31 -4.00 -15.77
C LEU A 375 -18.97 -3.55 -17.06
N GLN A 376 -18.22 -3.50 -18.16
CA GLN A 376 -18.75 -3.14 -19.50
C GLN A 376 -19.90 -4.07 -19.88
N GLU A 377 -19.75 -5.36 -19.68
CA GLU A 377 -20.80 -6.34 -20.02
C GLU A 377 -22.01 -6.22 -19.10
N GLN A 378 -21.82 -6.07 -17.80
CA GLN A 378 -22.92 -5.91 -16.85
C GLN A 378 -23.72 -4.62 -17.13
N TRP A 379 -23.06 -3.53 -17.43
CA TRP A 379 -23.73 -2.28 -17.81
C TRP A 379 -24.42 -2.38 -19.17
N ARG A 380 -23.84 -3.11 -20.14
CA ARG A 380 -24.48 -3.39 -21.42
C ARG A 380 -25.81 -4.15 -21.22
N LEU A 381 -25.84 -5.14 -20.35
CA LEU A 381 -27.07 -5.87 -20.00
C LEU A 381 -28.13 -4.96 -19.37
N ALA A 382 -27.71 -3.94 -18.63
CA ALA A 382 -28.60 -2.91 -18.09
C ALA A 382 -28.97 -1.82 -19.12
N GLY A 383 -28.47 -1.91 -20.35
CA GLY A 383 -28.74 -0.97 -21.44
C GLY A 383 -27.80 0.24 -21.53
N MET A 384 -26.77 0.28 -20.70
CA MET A 384 -25.77 1.35 -20.66
C MET A 384 -24.57 1.00 -21.53
N ALA A 385 -24.26 1.83 -22.53
CA ALA A 385 -23.13 1.61 -23.42
C ALA A 385 -21.85 2.23 -22.83
N VAL A 386 -20.92 1.36 -22.39
CA VAL A 386 -19.63 1.78 -21.83
C VAL A 386 -18.50 1.14 -22.64
N LYS A 387 -17.55 1.96 -23.12
CA LYS A 387 -16.36 1.50 -23.84
C LYS A 387 -15.16 1.47 -22.89
N VAL A 388 -14.42 0.36 -22.89
CA VAL A 388 -13.16 0.24 -22.14
C VAL A 388 -12.01 0.86 -22.94
N SER A 389 -11.21 1.70 -22.30
CA SER A 389 -9.99 2.30 -22.84
C SER A 389 -8.83 1.96 -21.88
N ILE A 390 -7.85 1.21 -22.38
CA ILE A 390 -6.68 0.80 -21.59
C ILE A 390 -5.50 1.70 -21.96
N GLY A 391 -4.88 2.34 -20.98
CA GLY A 391 -3.76 3.25 -21.14
C GLY A 391 -2.79 3.17 -19.97
N ASN A 392 -2.23 4.31 -19.58
CA ASN A 392 -1.33 4.45 -18.43
C ASN A 392 -2.07 4.99 -17.20
N SER A 393 -1.59 4.67 -16.01
CA SER A 393 -2.16 5.17 -14.75
C SER A 393 -2.20 6.71 -14.68
N GLY A 394 -1.21 7.39 -15.29
CA GLY A 394 -1.17 8.86 -15.40
C GLY A 394 -2.29 9.48 -16.24
N ASP A 395 -2.99 8.69 -17.06
CA ASP A 395 -4.12 9.19 -17.88
C ASP A 395 -5.34 9.54 -17.02
N VAL A 396 -5.46 8.94 -15.83
CA VAL A 396 -6.58 9.22 -14.91
C VAL A 396 -6.42 10.61 -14.27
N PRO A 397 -5.33 10.94 -13.58
CA PRO A 397 -5.16 12.29 -13.02
C PRO A 397 -5.07 13.37 -14.10
N ARG A 398 -4.48 13.08 -15.29
CA ARG A 398 -4.49 14.02 -16.40
C ARG A 398 -5.92 14.32 -16.86
N GLY A 399 -6.73 13.29 -17.12
CA GLY A 399 -8.11 13.45 -17.55
C GLY A 399 -9.01 14.08 -16.50
N HIS A 400 -8.67 13.95 -15.21
CA HIS A 400 -9.32 14.69 -14.13
C HIS A 400 -9.04 16.20 -14.27
N ARG A 401 -7.77 16.59 -14.46
CA ARG A 401 -7.36 18.00 -14.51
C ARG A 401 -7.81 18.71 -15.80
N ASP A 402 -7.80 18.02 -16.94
CA ASP A 402 -8.22 18.59 -18.24
C ASP A 402 -9.73 18.43 -18.52
N GLY A 403 -10.47 17.76 -17.61
CA GLY A 403 -11.91 17.54 -17.73
C GLY A 403 -12.33 16.45 -18.72
N SER A 404 -11.39 15.76 -19.36
CA SER A 404 -11.68 14.75 -20.38
C SER A 404 -12.08 13.39 -19.83
N LEU A 405 -11.91 13.16 -18.52
CA LEU A 405 -12.26 11.90 -17.88
C LEU A 405 -13.79 11.78 -17.73
N GLN A 406 -14.34 10.63 -18.13
CA GLN A 406 -15.73 10.28 -17.88
C GLN A 406 -15.85 9.28 -16.74
N LEU A 407 -15.26 8.09 -16.92
CA LEU A 407 -15.11 7.06 -15.89
C LEU A 407 -13.65 6.59 -15.86
N ALA A 408 -13.19 6.14 -14.69
CA ALA A 408 -11.92 5.40 -14.56
C ALA A 408 -12.09 4.25 -13.57
N LEU A 409 -11.46 3.11 -13.86
CA LEU A 409 -11.31 2.01 -12.92
C LEU A 409 -9.90 2.04 -12.33
N ALA A 410 -9.81 2.11 -11.03
CA ALA A 410 -8.55 2.16 -10.30
C ALA A 410 -8.64 1.40 -8.97
N ALA A 411 -7.50 0.99 -8.44
CA ALA A 411 -7.38 0.44 -7.08
C ALA A 411 -6.86 1.52 -6.14
N ARG A 412 -7.75 2.12 -5.35
CA ARG A 412 -7.42 3.23 -4.45
C ARG A 412 -6.95 2.71 -3.09
N ASN A 413 -5.74 3.02 -2.69
CA ASN A 413 -5.23 2.77 -1.36
C ASN A 413 -5.64 3.91 -0.41
N TYR A 414 -6.46 3.61 0.59
CA TYR A 414 -6.91 4.57 1.60
C TYR A 414 -5.97 4.69 2.81
N ALA A 415 -5.01 3.80 2.94
CA ALA A 415 -3.97 3.85 3.97
C ALA A 415 -2.56 3.96 3.39
N ASN A 416 -2.40 4.77 2.37
CA ASN A 416 -1.09 5.22 1.89
C ASN A 416 -0.29 5.85 3.04
N VAL A 417 -1.01 6.56 3.91
CA VAL A 417 -0.62 6.93 5.27
C VAL A 417 -1.51 6.12 6.21
N PRO A 418 -1.03 5.66 7.36
CA PRO A 418 -1.81 4.81 8.27
C PRO A 418 -3.19 5.35 8.65
N ASP A 419 -3.35 6.67 8.77
CA ASP A 419 -4.65 7.32 8.97
C ASP A 419 -5.27 7.74 7.61
N PRO A 420 -6.43 7.20 7.21
CA PRO A 420 -7.07 7.52 5.93
C PRO A 420 -7.65 8.94 5.83
N THR A 421 -7.75 9.67 6.93
CA THR A 421 -8.37 11.02 6.97
C THR A 421 -7.75 11.96 5.93
N GLY A 422 -6.42 11.98 5.82
CA GLY A 422 -5.71 12.81 4.85
C GLY A 422 -5.99 12.43 3.41
N THR A 423 -6.03 11.12 3.12
CA THR A 423 -6.37 10.61 1.78
C THR A 423 -7.81 10.97 1.41
N LEU A 424 -8.75 10.75 2.32
CA LEU A 424 -10.16 11.09 2.10
C LEU A 424 -10.36 12.60 1.93
N ALA A 425 -9.66 13.43 2.72
CA ALA A 425 -9.72 14.87 2.60
C ALA A 425 -9.21 15.37 1.25
N GLY A 426 -8.20 14.72 0.68
CA GLY A 426 -7.73 15.00 -0.67
C GLY A 426 -8.69 14.52 -1.76
N ASP A 427 -9.20 13.28 -1.62
CA ASP A 427 -10.06 12.65 -2.62
C ASP A 427 -11.46 13.29 -2.72
N PHE A 428 -11.98 13.81 -1.60
CA PHE A 428 -13.32 14.41 -1.49
C PHE A 428 -13.26 15.89 -1.11
N ALA A 429 -12.17 16.59 -1.46
CA ALA A 429 -12.06 18.03 -1.36
C ALA A 429 -13.15 18.74 -2.20
N ALA A 430 -13.36 20.03 -1.94
CA ALA A 430 -14.37 20.82 -2.65
C ALA A 430 -14.20 20.79 -4.18
N GLN A 431 -12.96 20.78 -4.67
CA GLN A 431 -12.61 20.65 -6.09
C GLN A 431 -12.47 19.19 -6.57
N GLY A 432 -12.70 18.21 -5.70
CA GLY A 432 -12.41 16.80 -5.95
C GLY A 432 -10.93 16.45 -5.82
N GLY A 433 -10.56 15.26 -6.22
CA GLY A 433 -9.19 14.74 -6.17
C GLY A 433 -8.84 13.88 -7.36
N ASP A 434 -7.58 13.87 -7.75
CA ASP A 434 -7.07 13.11 -8.92
C ASP A 434 -7.55 11.64 -8.94
N TRP A 435 -7.67 11.02 -7.77
CA TRP A 435 -8.11 9.63 -7.59
C TRP A 435 -9.47 9.48 -6.89
N GLY A 436 -10.07 10.58 -6.45
CA GLY A 436 -11.34 10.62 -5.75
C GLY A 436 -12.49 11.20 -6.60
N ALA A 437 -13.31 12.03 -5.97
CA ALA A 437 -14.46 12.66 -6.62
C ALA A 437 -14.03 13.61 -7.75
N MET A 438 -14.90 13.73 -8.76
CA MET A 438 -14.76 14.68 -9.86
C MET A 438 -16.13 15.26 -10.20
N GLY A 439 -16.23 16.59 -10.23
CA GLY A 439 -17.49 17.26 -10.54
C GLY A 439 -18.59 17.04 -9.49
N TRP A 440 -18.22 16.61 -8.29
CA TRP A 440 -19.09 16.39 -7.14
C TRP A 440 -18.59 17.16 -5.93
N HIS A 441 -19.51 17.69 -5.15
CA HIS A 441 -19.22 18.43 -3.95
C HIS A 441 -20.27 18.14 -2.87
N SER A 442 -19.83 18.04 -1.62
CA SER A 442 -20.69 17.96 -0.44
C SER A 442 -20.08 18.77 0.70
N ASP A 443 -20.77 19.84 1.10
CA ASP A 443 -20.35 20.66 2.25
C ASP A 443 -20.25 19.81 3.52
N THR A 444 -21.19 18.89 3.72
CA THR A 444 -21.18 17.98 4.86
C THR A 444 -19.90 17.16 4.93
N VAL A 445 -19.47 16.58 3.82
CA VAL A 445 -18.25 15.75 3.76
C VAL A 445 -17.01 16.62 3.93
N VAL A 446 -16.94 17.75 3.23
CA VAL A 446 -15.79 18.66 3.30
C VAL A 446 -15.59 19.19 4.71
N GLN A 447 -16.65 19.68 5.35
CA GLN A 447 -16.58 20.21 6.72
C GLN A 447 -16.22 19.14 7.74
N ALA A 448 -16.81 17.94 7.63
CA ALA A 448 -16.50 16.82 8.51
C ALA A 448 -15.04 16.36 8.39
N LEU A 449 -14.51 16.27 7.16
CA LEU A 449 -13.09 15.93 6.93
C LEU A 449 -12.16 17.04 7.44
N GLN A 450 -12.53 18.31 7.27
CA GLN A 450 -11.77 19.44 7.82
C GLN A 450 -11.74 19.41 9.35
N GLU A 451 -12.88 19.14 9.99
CA GLU A 451 -12.95 19.01 11.46
C GLU A 451 -12.05 17.88 11.94
N LEU A 452 -12.13 16.68 11.34
CA LEU A 452 -11.27 15.55 11.67
C LEU A 452 -9.78 15.84 11.46
N THR A 453 -9.42 16.62 10.46
CA THR A 453 -8.02 16.94 10.14
C THR A 453 -7.44 18.00 11.06
N ARG A 454 -8.23 18.99 11.44
CA ARG A 454 -7.75 20.20 12.14
C ARG A 454 -7.96 20.16 13.65
N THR A 455 -8.97 19.42 14.12
CA THR A 455 -9.41 19.46 15.52
C THR A 455 -9.30 18.09 16.14
N GLN A 456 -8.78 18.02 17.37
CA GLN A 456 -8.91 16.81 18.17
C GLN A 456 -10.33 16.73 18.70
N THR A 457 -11.13 15.89 18.06
CA THR A 457 -12.53 15.70 18.46
C THR A 457 -12.65 14.60 19.52
N PRO A 458 -13.63 14.69 20.43
CA PRO A 458 -13.97 13.57 21.33
C PRO A 458 -14.29 12.30 20.53
N PRO A 459 -14.07 11.10 21.08
CA PRO A 459 -14.31 9.83 20.38
C PRO A 459 -15.70 9.68 19.78
N GLU A 460 -16.73 10.13 20.49
CA GLU A 460 -18.12 10.11 20.00
C GLU A 460 -18.33 11.03 18.79
N ARG A 461 -17.77 12.24 18.84
CA ARG A 461 -17.83 13.20 17.73
C ARG A 461 -17.06 12.66 16.53
N THR A 462 -15.87 12.10 16.74
CA THR A 462 -15.05 11.45 15.71
C THR A 462 -15.86 10.35 15.02
N ARG A 463 -16.54 9.50 15.78
CA ARG A 463 -17.39 8.43 15.25
C ARG A 463 -18.54 9.00 14.42
N ALA A 464 -19.25 9.99 14.94
CA ALA A 464 -20.36 10.62 14.24
C ALA A 464 -19.94 11.25 12.92
N LEU A 465 -18.79 11.93 12.88
CA LEU A 465 -18.24 12.51 11.65
C LEU A 465 -17.90 11.44 10.62
N ARG A 466 -17.23 10.35 11.01
CA ARG A 466 -16.91 9.22 10.12
C ARG A 466 -18.18 8.55 9.57
N GLN A 467 -19.19 8.37 10.40
CA GLN A 467 -20.48 7.81 9.97
C GLN A 467 -21.20 8.74 8.98
N SER A 468 -21.21 10.04 9.23
CA SER A 468 -21.79 11.02 8.31
C SER A 468 -21.09 11.02 6.95
N ILE A 469 -19.75 11.01 6.94
CA ILE A 469 -18.96 10.93 5.71
C ILE A 469 -19.29 9.66 4.93
N THR A 470 -19.19 8.49 5.56
CA THR A 470 -19.39 7.20 4.90
C THR A 470 -20.81 7.04 4.38
N HIS A 471 -21.81 7.52 5.14
CA HIS A 471 -23.21 7.53 4.72
C HIS A 471 -23.43 8.39 3.46
N THR A 472 -22.92 9.62 3.45
CA THR A 472 -23.04 10.53 2.31
C THR A 472 -22.35 9.99 1.07
N LEU A 473 -21.13 9.46 1.21
CA LEU A 473 -20.39 8.86 0.11
C LEU A 473 -21.13 7.65 -0.49
N GLN A 474 -21.78 6.83 0.35
CA GLN A 474 -22.56 5.68 -0.14
C GLN A 474 -23.91 6.08 -0.75
N ALA A 475 -24.57 7.08 -0.21
CA ALA A 475 -25.84 7.57 -0.75
C ALA A 475 -25.68 8.27 -2.10
N GLU A 476 -24.61 9.07 -2.23
CA GLU A 476 -24.42 9.91 -3.42
C GLU A 476 -23.47 9.34 -4.47
N LEU A 477 -22.65 8.35 -4.10
CA LEU A 477 -21.73 7.62 -5.00
C LEU A 477 -20.89 8.53 -5.91
N PRO A 478 -20.08 9.45 -5.35
CA PRO A 478 -19.12 10.18 -6.16
C PRO A 478 -18.01 9.29 -6.72
N VAL A 479 -17.81 8.12 -6.11
CA VAL A 479 -17.07 6.96 -6.61
C VAL A 479 -17.89 5.70 -6.32
N ILE A 480 -17.78 4.68 -7.17
CA ILE A 480 -18.53 3.43 -6.99
C ILE A 480 -17.56 2.33 -6.57
N PRO A 481 -17.67 1.78 -5.36
CA PRO A 481 -16.87 0.65 -4.91
C PRO A 481 -17.23 -0.62 -5.69
N VAL A 482 -16.24 -1.42 -6.07
CA VAL A 482 -16.43 -2.69 -6.80
C VAL A 482 -15.96 -3.88 -5.96
N ALA A 483 -14.70 -3.86 -5.54
CA ALA A 483 -14.10 -4.95 -4.77
C ALA A 483 -13.07 -4.41 -3.78
N TRP A 484 -12.93 -5.07 -2.64
CA TRP A 484 -11.79 -4.88 -1.75
C TRP A 484 -10.60 -5.67 -2.24
N TYR A 485 -9.41 -5.35 -1.76
CA TYR A 485 -8.18 -5.93 -2.27
C TYR A 485 -7.53 -6.85 -1.23
N ARG A 486 -7.11 -8.03 -1.68
CA ARG A 486 -6.33 -8.97 -0.86
C ARG A 486 -4.96 -9.18 -1.48
N GLN A 487 -3.92 -9.03 -0.69
CA GLN A 487 -2.58 -9.41 -1.08
C GLN A 487 -2.38 -10.89 -0.78
N HIS A 488 -1.81 -11.60 -1.73
CA HIS A 488 -1.40 -12.99 -1.60
C HIS A 488 0.12 -13.09 -1.76
N VAL A 489 0.73 -13.88 -0.88
CA VAL A 489 2.17 -14.11 -0.86
C VAL A 489 2.44 -15.61 -0.84
N ALA A 490 3.24 -16.07 -1.78
CA ALA A 490 3.73 -17.46 -1.76
C ALA A 490 4.88 -17.55 -0.73
N VAL A 491 4.80 -18.52 0.15
CA VAL A 491 5.73 -18.71 1.28
C VAL A 491 6.33 -20.11 1.21
N ALA A 492 7.66 -20.20 1.23
CA ALA A 492 8.37 -21.46 1.29
C ALA A 492 8.09 -22.20 2.61
N PRO A 493 8.02 -23.55 2.60
CA PRO A 493 7.70 -24.34 3.80
C PRO A 493 8.76 -24.24 4.90
N ARG A 494 10.01 -23.98 4.51
CA ARG A 494 11.15 -23.81 5.42
C ARG A 494 11.13 -22.52 6.23
N LEU A 495 10.13 -21.63 5.99
CA LEU A 495 10.02 -20.33 6.65
C LEU A 495 8.81 -20.30 7.59
N ALA A 496 9.05 -20.04 8.88
CA ALA A 496 8.05 -19.83 9.91
C ALA A 496 7.94 -18.35 10.31
N GLY A 497 6.93 -18.01 11.12
CA GLY A 497 6.73 -16.67 11.67
C GLY A 497 6.30 -15.62 10.65
N VAL A 498 5.94 -16.00 9.43
CA VAL A 498 5.51 -15.05 8.39
C VAL A 498 4.15 -14.47 8.72
N THR A 499 4.12 -13.17 8.92
CA THR A 499 2.89 -12.36 9.04
C THR A 499 2.93 -11.25 7.99
N LEU A 500 1.77 -10.90 7.45
CA LEU A 500 1.69 -9.85 6.43
C LEU A 500 1.23 -8.55 7.06
N ASP A 501 1.86 -7.45 6.67
CA ASP A 501 1.48 -6.10 7.09
C ASP A 501 0.33 -5.60 6.20
N PRO A 502 -0.88 -5.37 6.74
CA PRO A 502 -2.00 -4.87 5.95
C PRO A 502 -1.76 -3.44 5.41
N LEU A 503 -0.84 -2.69 6.01
CA LEU A 503 -0.45 -1.36 5.54
C LEU A 503 0.75 -1.38 4.58
N GLU A 504 1.29 -2.56 4.25
CA GLU A 504 2.39 -2.77 3.31
C GLU A 504 3.70 -2.01 3.64
N ARG A 505 3.94 -1.69 4.91
CA ARG A 505 5.11 -0.90 5.35
C ARG A 505 6.33 -1.75 5.67
N SER A 506 6.14 -3.02 6.05
CA SER A 506 7.19 -3.92 6.50
C SER A 506 6.98 -5.35 6.00
N TYR A 507 8.06 -6.06 5.68
CA TYR A 507 8.03 -7.52 5.50
C TYR A 507 8.02 -8.29 6.83
N ARG A 508 8.18 -7.59 7.97
CA ARG A 508 8.18 -8.17 9.32
C ARG A 508 9.23 -9.27 9.52
N LEU A 509 10.41 -9.04 8.95
CA LEU A 509 11.53 -9.99 8.92
C LEU A 509 12.00 -10.42 10.31
N THR A 510 11.93 -9.53 11.30
CA THR A 510 12.32 -9.82 12.70
C THR A 510 11.46 -10.89 13.37
N GLY A 511 10.26 -11.15 12.85
CA GLY A 511 9.37 -12.21 13.33
C GLY A 511 9.56 -13.56 12.63
N MET A 512 10.41 -13.60 11.59
CA MET A 512 10.62 -14.81 10.78
C MET A 512 11.79 -15.64 11.29
N GLU A 513 11.67 -16.95 11.10
CA GLU A 513 12.72 -17.89 11.42
C GLU A 513 12.70 -19.07 10.44
N TRP A 514 13.84 -19.75 10.31
CA TRP A 514 13.89 -21.00 9.57
C TRP A 514 13.25 -22.12 10.39
N THR A 515 12.36 -22.89 9.78
CA THR A 515 11.93 -24.16 10.40
C THR A 515 13.11 -25.12 10.39
N ASN A 516 13.35 -25.80 11.51
CA ASN A 516 14.31 -26.88 11.54
C ASN A 516 13.88 -27.95 10.52
N PRO A 517 14.84 -28.51 9.74
CA PRO A 517 14.56 -29.54 8.74
C PRO A 517 14.00 -30.83 9.38
#